data_ae39b58a9daac468528d6ab359c83dca
#
_entry.id   ae39b58a9daac468528d6ab359c83dca
#
_cell.length_a   1.000
_cell.length_b   1.000
_cell.length_c   1.000
_cell.angle_alpha   90.00
_cell.angle_beta   90.00
_cell.angle_gamma   90.00
#
_symmetry.space_group_name_H-M   'P 1'
#
loop_
_entity.id
_entity.type
_entity.pdbx_description
1 polymer ?
#
loop_
_entity_poly.entity_id
_entity_poly.type
_entity_poly.pdbx_seq_one_letter_code
_entity_poly.pdbx_strand_id
1 'polypeptide(L)'
;RAIELLKEAEARLPDEWRIPYWIGFNYLQINEYEKAATYYKKAAKLPGALPFLETSSVHILSRGENLSMAVAEAERLLASSKDQDTIDLMKLRLDWLKTMQFLENVNRDFKKKVGRYPQRLQELVEHGILTTLPRDEFGEGFYLVYPGDFDKGYMVRSNF
;
A
#
# COMPACT_ATOMS: atom_id res chain seq x y z
N ARG A 1 -5.91 -11.56 21.33
CA ARG A 1 -6.01 -11.07 22.73
C ARG A 1 -5.58 -9.60 22.88
N ALA A 2 -4.44 -9.16 22.35
CA ALA A 2 -4.02 -7.76 22.46
C ALA A 2 -5.03 -6.78 21.79
N ILE A 3 -5.49 -7.07 20.57
CA ILE A 3 -6.47 -6.25 19.86
C ILE A 3 -7.79 -6.14 20.63
N GLU A 4 -8.25 -7.19 21.25
CA GLU A 4 -9.51 -7.20 22.04
C GLU A 4 -9.41 -6.29 23.26
N LEU A 5 -8.30 -6.40 24.03
CA LEU A 5 -8.04 -5.53 25.17
C LEU A 5 -7.96 -4.04 24.76
N LEU A 6 -7.30 -3.76 23.63
CA LEU A 6 -7.22 -2.40 23.10
C LEU A 6 -8.60 -1.86 22.67
N LYS A 7 -9.48 -2.70 22.11
CA LYS A 7 -10.86 -2.31 21.78
C LYS A 7 -11.70 -2.01 23.01
N GLU A 8 -11.50 -2.76 24.09
CA GLU A 8 -12.14 -2.44 25.37
C GLU A 8 -11.63 -1.10 25.93
N ALA A 9 -10.33 -0.84 25.82
CA ALA A 9 -9.75 0.45 26.21
C ALA A 9 -10.26 1.60 25.35
N GLU A 10 -10.41 1.39 24.03
CA GLU A 10 -10.98 2.38 23.09
C GLU A 10 -12.39 2.78 23.49
N ALA A 11 -13.23 1.84 23.92
CA ALA A 11 -14.58 2.13 24.39
C ALA A 11 -14.61 3.00 25.66
N ARG A 12 -13.57 2.91 26.49
CA ARG A 12 -13.46 3.70 27.75
C ARG A 12 -12.80 5.06 27.54
N LEU A 13 -11.90 5.17 26.54
CA LEU A 13 -11.11 6.35 26.25
C LEU A 13 -11.21 6.68 24.75
N PRO A 14 -12.39 7.12 24.25
CA PRO A 14 -12.68 7.27 22.82
C PRO A 14 -11.83 8.34 22.11
N ASP A 15 -11.32 9.34 22.86
CA ASP A 15 -10.54 10.45 22.30
C ASP A 15 -9.02 10.23 22.38
N GLU A 16 -8.57 9.07 22.92
CA GLU A 16 -7.15 8.75 23.02
C GLU A 16 -6.64 8.12 21.72
N TRP A 17 -5.98 8.90 20.86
CA TRP A 17 -5.52 8.48 19.54
C TRP A 17 -4.50 7.32 19.56
N ARG A 18 -3.76 7.13 20.65
CA ARG A 18 -2.78 6.04 20.77
C ARG A 18 -3.44 4.67 20.76
N ILE A 19 -4.67 4.57 21.23
CA ILE A 19 -5.38 3.29 21.29
C ILE A 19 -5.69 2.76 19.88
N PRO A 20 -6.42 3.47 19.02
CA PRO A 20 -6.60 3.02 17.64
C PRO A 20 -5.27 2.89 16.88
N TYR A 21 -4.26 3.73 17.14
CA TYR A 21 -2.93 3.53 16.59
C TYR A 21 -2.36 2.15 16.93
N TRP A 22 -2.37 1.73 18.20
CA TRP A 22 -1.88 0.42 18.62
C TRP A 22 -2.73 -0.74 18.09
N ILE A 23 -4.04 -0.56 17.93
CA ILE A 23 -4.89 -1.55 17.25
C ILE A 23 -4.43 -1.72 15.80
N GLY A 24 -4.25 -0.63 15.09
CA GLY A 24 -3.76 -0.63 13.71
C GLY A 24 -2.38 -1.27 13.59
N PHE A 25 -1.46 -0.95 14.50
CA PHE A 25 -0.13 -1.56 14.56
C PHE A 25 -0.18 -3.08 14.74
N ASN A 26 -1.04 -3.58 15.64
CA ASN A 26 -1.23 -5.02 15.82
C ASN A 26 -1.80 -5.69 14.57
N TYR A 27 -2.73 -5.06 13.85
CA TYR A 27 -3.22 -5.56 12.57
C TYR A 27 -2.11 -5.59 11.51
N LEU A 28 -1.23 -4.59 11.49
CA LEU A 28 -0.08 -4.56 10.59
C LEU A 28 0.89 -5.73 10.83
N GLN A 29 1.12 -6.11 12.10
CA GLN A 29 1.99 -7.25 12.47
C GLN A 29 1.47 -8.60 11.97
N ILE A 30 0.17 -8.72 11.75
CA ILE A 30 -0.46 -9.94 11.21
C ILE A 30 -0.87 -9.79 9.73
N ASN A 31 -0.32 -8.80 9.03
CA ASN A 31 -0.54 -8.50 7.61
C ASN A 31 -2.00 -8.20 7.23
N GLU A 32 -2.82 -7.78 8.18
CA GLU A 32 -4.19 -7.32 7.95
C GLU A 32 -4.19 -5.83 7.56
N TYR A 33 -3.64 -5.53 6.39
CA TYR A 33 -3.30 -4.17 5.95
C TYR A 33 -4.51 -3.23 5.87
N GLU A 34 -5.66 -3.69 5.40
CA GLU A 34 -6.88 -2.88 5.29
C GLU A 34 -7.42 -2.48 6.68
N LYS A 35 -7.41 -3.42 7.61
CA LYS A 35 -7.80 -3.14 9.00
C LYS A 35 -6.78 -2.21 9.66
N ALA A 36 -5.49 -2.44 9.44
CA ALA A 36 -4.44 -1.57 9.95
C ALA A 36 -4.63 -0.12 9.45
N ALA A 37 -4.79 0.08 8.14
CA ALA A 37 -5.03 1.40 7.56
C ALA A 37 -6.29 2.08 8.11
N THR A 38 -7.37 1.32 8.31
CA THR A 38 -8.62 1.83 8.91
C THR A 38 -8.37 2.41 10.30
N TYR A 39 -7.62 1.70 11.14
CA TYR A 39 -7.31 2.16 12.49
C TYR A 39 -6.30 3.31 12.52
N TYR A 40 -5.32 3.35 11.61
CA TYR A 40 -4.43 4.51 11.46
C TYR A 40 -5.20 5.77 11.07
N LYS A 41 -6.15 5.67 10.12
CA LYS A 41 -7.05 6.78 9.76
C LYS A 41 -7.96 7.19 10.90
N LYS A 42 -8.43 6.26 11.72
CA LYS A 42 -9.21 6.55 12.92
C LYS A 42 -8.37 7.34 13.93
N ALA A 43 -7.15 6.89 14.20
CA ALA A 43 -6.21 7.57 15.09
C ALA A 43 -5.91 9.00 14.61
N ALA A 44 -5.67 9.18 13.30
CA ALA A 44 -5.34 10.48 12.71
C ALA A 44 -6.42 11.56 12.90
N LYS A 45 -7.67 11.16 13.10
CA LYS A 45 -8.81 12.10 13.30
C LYS A 45 -8.98 12.55 14.75
N LEU A 46 -8.27 11.95 15.69
CA LEU A 46 -8.42 12.24 17.12
C LEU A 46 -7.49 13.39 17.57
N PRO A 47 -7.87 14.13 18.63
CA PRO A 47 -7.06 15.24 19.13
C PRO A 47 -5.65 14.81 19.50
N GLY A 48 -4.66 15.62 19.14
CA GLY A 48 -3.24 15.39 19.44
C GLY A 48 -2.58 14.24 18.64
N ALA A 49 -3.27 13.68 17.64
CA ALA A 49 -2.72 12.67 16.77
C ALA A 49 -1.52 13.18 15.96
N LEU A 50 -0.60 12.28 15.65
CA LEU A 50 0.60 12.62 14.88
C LEU A 50 0.25 12.80 13.39
N PRO A 51 0.76 13.86 12.72
CA PRO A 51 0.39 14.18 11.33
C PRO A 51 0.65 13.06 10.34
N PHE A 52 1.69 12.23 10.56
CA PHE A 52 2.06 11.15 9.64
C PHE A 52 1.05 9.99 9.60
N LEU A 53 0.15 9.87 10.59
CA LEU A 53 -0.77 8.73 10.68
C LEU A 53 -1.71 8.62 9.48
N GLU A 54 -2.16 9.76 8.98
CA GLU A 54 -3.05 9.80 7.81
C GLU A 54 -2.32 9.35 6.53
N THR A 55 -1.14 9.89 6.28
CA THR A 55 -0.32 9.55 5.10
C THR A 55 0.22 8.13 5.15
N SER A 56 0.44 7.56 6.35
CA SER A 56 0.85 6.18 6.55
C SER A 56 -0.19 5.17 6.06
N SER A 57 -1.48 5.52 6.05
CA SER A 57 -2.54 4.64 5.56
C SER A 57 -2.33 4.23 4.10
N VAL A 58 -1.83 5.13 3.26
CA VAL A 58 -1.50 4.85 1.85
C VAL A 58 -0.37 3.82 1.74
N HIS A 59 0.71 4.01 2.52
CA HIS A 59 1.82 3.06 2.54
C HIS A 59 1.38 1.68 3.06
N ILE A 60 0.59 1.63 4.12
CA ILE A 60 0.07 0.38 4.67
C ILE A 60 -0.78 -0.36 3.61
N LEU A 61 -1.69 0.34 2.93
CA LEU A 61 -2.52 -0.24 1.87
C LEU A 61 -1.72 -0.73 0.67
N SER A 62 -0.59 -0.08 0.34
CA SER A 62 0.28 -0.51 -0.76
C SER A 62 0.94 -1.87 -0.55
N ARG A 63 1.00 -2.34 0.70
CA ARG A 63 1.50 -3.68 1.06
C ARG A 63 0.45 -4.78 0.92
N GLY A 64 -0.83 -4.40 0.85
CA GLY A 64 -1.96 -5.32 0.67
C GLY A 64 -2.07 -5.88 -0.74
N GLU A 65 -3.04 -6.77 -0.95
CA GLU A 65 -3.29 -7.38 -2.26
C GLU A 65 -3.89 -6.39 -3.27
N ASN A 66 -4.66 -5.42 -2.81
CA ASN A 66 -5.42 -4.51 -3.66
C ASN A 66 -4.81 -3.10 -3.69
N LEU A 67 -3.93 -2.85 -4.66
CA LEU A 67 -3.33 -1.52 -4.87
C LEU A 67 -4.36 -0.42 -5.16
N SER A 68 -5.54 -0.76 -5.69
CA SER A 68 -6.59 0.23 -5.96
C SER A 68 -7.09 0.93 -4.69
N MET A 69 -7.04 0.25 -3.54
CA MET A 69 -7.38 0.87 -2.26
C MET A 69 -6.33 1.91 -1.83
N ALA A 70 -5.05 1.63 -2.06
CA ALA A 70 -3.98 2.59 -1.80
C ALA A 70 -4.07 3.81 -2.74
N VAL A 71 -4.37 3.58 -4.01
CA VAL A 71 -4.60 4.65 -5.00
C VAL A 71 -5.77 5.54 -4.58
N ALA A 72 -6.91 4.95 -4.27
CA ALA A 72 -8.11 5.70 -3.85
C ALA A 72 -7.84 6.54 -2.58
N GLU A 73 -7.10 5.99 -1.62
CA GLU A 73 -6.74 6.72 -0.40
C GLU A 73 -5.77 7.88 -0.69
N ALA A 74 -4.77 7.67 -1.55
CA ALA A 74 -3.85 8.73 -1.97
C ALA A 74 -4.58 9.85 -2.72
N GLU A 75 -5.51 9.51 -3.62
CA GLU A 75 -6.35 10.48 -4.33
C GLU A 75 -7.25 11.27 -3.38
N ARG A 76 -7.84 10.59 -2.39
CA ARG A 76 -8.65 11.23 -1.34
C ARG A 76 -7.83 12.26 -0.56
N LEU A 77 -6.63 11.89 -0.11
CA LEU A 77 -5.73 12.78 0.61
C LEU A 77 -5.28 13.96 -0.26
N LEU A 78 -4.94 13.70 -1.51
CA LEU A 78 -4.56 14.74 -2.46
C LEU A 78 -5.67 15.77 -2.65
N ALA A 79 -6.93 15.32 -2.75
CA ALA A 79 -8.09 16.20 -2.93
C ALA A 79 -8.49 16.97 -1.68
N SER A 80 -8.24 16.44 -0.48
CA SER A 80 -8.68 17.03 0.79
C SER A 80 -7.60 17.83 1.53
N SER A 81 -6.32 17.60 1.26
CA SER A 81 -5.22 18.26 1.94
C SER A 81 -5.09 19.73 1.48
N LYS A 82 -4.73 20.59 2.45
CA LYS A 82 -4.31 21.98 2.22
C LYS A 82 -2.82 22.16 2.48
N ASP A 83 -2.17 21.14 3.00
CA ASP A 83 -0.76 21.12 3.30
C ASP A 83 0.04 20.74 2.05
N GLN A 84 0.96 21.62 1.62
CA GLN A 84 1.69 21.42 0.37
C GLN A 84 2.61 20.19 0.41
N ASP A 85 3.23 19.92 1.55
CA ASP A 85 4.12 18.76 1.69
C ASP A 85 3.34 17.45 1.56
N THR A 86 2.14 17.39 2.14
CA THR A 86 1.22 16.24 1.98
C THR A 86 0.77 16.09 0.53
N ILE A 87 0.44 17.20 -0.16
CA ILE A 87 0.04 17.19 -1.58
C ILE A 87 1.17 16.64 -2.44
N ASP A 88 2.39 17.12 -2.26
CA ASP A 88 3.54 16.70 -3.06
C ASP A 88 3.92 15.24 -2.77
N LEU A 89 3.86 14.81 -1.51
CA LEU A 89 4.06 13.42 -1.13
C LEU A 89 3.00 12.50 -1.79
N MET A 90 1.73 12.90 -1.78
CA MET A 90 0.66 12.08 -2.36
C MET A 90 0.76 11.99 -3.88
N LYS A 91 1.21 13.03 -4.58
CA LYS A 91 1.51 12.97 -6.02
C LYS A 91 2.58 11.92 -6.31
N LEU A 92 3.71 11.96 -5.59
CA LEU A 92 4.78 10.98 -5.75
C LEU A 92 4.30 9.56 -5.45
N ARG A 93 3.52 9.38 -4.39
CA ARG A 93 2.96 8.06 -4.04
C ARG A 93 1.97 7.55 -5.07
N LEU A 94 1.15 8.42 -5.67
CA LEU A 94 0.25 8.03 -6.75
C LEU A 94 1.01 7.53 -7.97
N ASP A 95 2.05 8.22 -8.41
CA ASP A 95 2.87 7.80 -9.54
C ASP A 95 3.54 6.45 -9.25
N TRP A 96 4.06 6.27 -8.06
CA TRP A 96 4.65 5.01 -7.58
C TRP A 96 3.63 3.85 -7.56
N LEU A 97 2.42 4.06 -7.01
CA LEU A 97 1.35 3.07 -6.99
C LEU A 97 0.88 2.70 -8.40
N LYS A 98 0.72 3.69 -9.28
CA LYS A 98 0.36 3.47 -10.68
C LYS A 98 1.45 2.72 -11.44
N THR A 99 2.72 2.92 -11.10
CA THR A 99 3.84 2.15 -11.66
C THR A 99 3.75 0.67 -11.27
N MET A 100 3.42 0.36 -10.02
CA MET A 100 3.19 -1.04 -9.60
C MET A 100 1.99 -1.66 -10.33
N GLN A 101 0.86 -0.94 -10.43
CA GLN A 101 -0.31 -1.42 -11.19
C GLN A 101 0.01 -1.64 -12.67
N PHE A 102 0.79 -0.74 -13.28
CA PHE A 102 1.27 -0.89 -14.65
C PHE A 102 2.09 -2.18 -14.80
N LEU A 103 3.05 -2.43 -13.92
CA LEU A 103 3.86 -3.66 -13.96
C LEU A 103 3.02 -4.93 -13.75
N GLU A 104 2.00 -4.89 -12.88
CA GLU A 104 1.04 -6.00 -12.72
C GLU A 104 0.27 -6.29 -14.02
N ASN A 105 -0.13 -5.25 -14.76
CA ASN A 105 -0.78 -5.41 -16.07
C ASN A 105 0.20 -5.97 -17.11
N VAL A 106 1.42 -5.48 -17.15
CA VAL A 106 2.48 -5.95 -18.05
C VAL A 106 2.82 -7.43 -17.78
N ASN A 107 2.78 -7.89 -16.53
CA ASN A 107 2.94 -9.31 -16.19
C ASN A 107 1.85 -10.19 -16.84
N ARG A 108 0.62 -9.69 -16.92
CA ARG A 108 -0.48 -10.40 -17.61
C ARG A 108 -0.26 -10.47 -19.13
N ASP A 109 0.27 -9.40 -19.71
CA ASP A 109 0.61 -9.39 -21.15
C ASP A 109 1.80 -10.29 -21.46
N PHE A 110 2.79 -10.38 -20.56
CA PHE A 110 3.85 -11.37 -20.64
C PHE A 110 3.27 -12.79 -20.66
N LYS A 111 2.34 -13.13 -19.74
CA LYS A 111 1.68 -14.45 -19.72
C LYS A 111 0.98 -14.76 -21.05
N LYS A 112 0.29 -13.78 -21.65
CA LYS A 112 -0.36 -13.96 -22.95
C LYS A 112 0.64 -14.27 -24.07
N LYS A 113 1.80 -13.59 -24.06
CA LYS A 113 2.84 -13.73 -25.09
C LYS A 113 3.71 -14.98 -24.91
N VAL A 114 4.07 -15.31 -23.67
CA VAL A 114 5.06 -16.36 -23.34
C VAL A 114 4.41 -17.64 -22.81
N GLY A 115 3.13 -17.61 -22.41
CA GLY A 115 2.37 -18.74 -21.89
C GLY A 115 2.52 -18.99 -20.39
N ARG A 116 3.37 -18.25 -19.70
CA ARG A 116 3.58 -18.28 -18.23
C ARG A 116 3.78 -16.88 -17.67
N TYR A 117 3.66 -16.71 -16.37
CA TYR A 117 4.08 -15.47 -15.72
C TYR A 117 5.61 -15.36 -15.66
N PRO A 118 6.17 -14.13 -15.61
CA PRO A 118 7.60 -13.93 -15.37
C PRO A 118 7.98 -14.40 -13.96
N GLN A 119 9.16 -14.96 -13.81
CA GLN A 119 9.71 -15.33 -12.49
C GLN A 119 10.46 -14.16 -11.83
N ARG A 120 10.90 -13.20 -12.64
CA ARG A 120 11.53 -11.95 -12.23
C ARG A 120 11.18 -10.84 -13.21
N LEU A 121 11.11 -9.60 -12.71
CA LEU A 121 10.71 -8.47 -13.55
C LEU A 121 11.64 -8.23 -14.75
N GLN A 122 12.93 -8.60 -14.64
CA GLN A 122 13.89 -8.46 -15.73
C GLN A 122 13.48 -9.23 -16.99
N GLU A 123 12.73 -10.32 -16.87
CA GLU A 123 12.20 -11.07 -18.03
C GLU A 123 11.30 -10.21 -18.93
N LEU A 124 10.65 -9.17 -18.37
CA LEU A 124 9.83 -8.23 -19.15
C LEU A 124 10.68 -7.48 -20.19
N VAL A 125 11.92 -7.16 -19.84
CA VAL A 125 12.88 -6.52 -20.74
C VAL A 125 13.50 -7.55 -21.69
N GLU A 126 13.94 -8.70 -21.18
CA GLU A 126 14.56 -9.76 -21.96
C GLU A 126 13.67 -10.31 -23.07
N HIS A 127 12.35 -10.35 -22.85
CA HIS A 127 11.37 -10.76 -23.85
C HIS A 127 10.80 -9.61 -24.68
N GLY A 128 11.36 -8.40 -24.56
CA GLY A 128 10.96 -7.22 -25.33
C GLY A 128 9.53 -6.75 -25.08
N ILE A 129 9.01 -6.98 -23.86
CA ILE A 129 7.72 -6.41 -23.42
C ILE A 129 7.91 -4.96 -22.99
N LEU A 130 9.00 -4.70 -22.25
CA LEU A 130 9.44 -3.37 -21.87
C LEU A 130 10.83 -3.10 -22.44
N THR A 131 11.13 -1.83 -22.68
CA THR A 131 12.48 -1.38 -23.06
C THR A 131 13.39 -1.34 -21.84
N THR A 132 12.86 -0.85 -20.71
CA THR A 132 13.56 -0.74 -19.43
C THR A 132 12.56 -0.95 -18.30
N LEU A 133 13.02 -1.39 -17.13
CA LEU A 133 12.19 -1.41 -15.93
C LEU A 133 12.05 0.01 -15.37
N PRO A 134 10.85 0.40 -14.90
CA PRO A 134 10.66 1.64 -14.17
C PRO A 134 11.51 1.66 -12.90
N ARG A 135 11.96 2.85 -12.52
CA ARG A 135 12.64 3.06 -11.26
C ARG A 135 11.64 3.05 -10.10
N ASP A 136 12.06 2.49 -8.98
CA ASP A 136 11.35 2.61 -7.72
C ASP A 136 11.80 3.88 -6.99
N GLU A 137 10.91 4.86 -6.88
CA GLU A 137 11.23 6.17 -6.31
C GLU A 137 11.34 6.16 -4.78
N PHE A 138 10.79 5.15 -4.12
CA PHE A 138 10.79 5.05 -2.66
C PHE A 138 11.64 3.91 -2.11
N GLY A 139 11.89 2.89 -2.89
CA GLY A 139 12.61 1.69 -2.47
C GLY A 139 13.84 1.38 -3.31
N GLU A 140 14.41 0.22 -3.09
CA GLU A 140 15.58 -0.28 -3.83
C GLU A 140 15.19 -0.99 -5.13
N GLY A 141 13.89 -1.17 -5.38
CA GLY A 141 13.34 -1.77 -6.57
C GLY A 141 12.04 -2.50 -6.36
N PHE A 142 11.33 -2.71 -7.45
CA PHE A 142 10.11 -3.51 -7.47
C PHE A 142 10.43 -5.01 -7.53
N TYR A 143 9.58 -5.81 -6.92
CA TYR A 143 9.69 -7.26 -6.94
C TYR A 143 8.32 -7.94 -7.11
N LEU A 144 8.36 -9.20 -7.55
CA LEU A 144 7.17 -10.03 -7.74
C LEU A 144 6.80 -10.75 -6.45
N VAL A 145 5.51 -10.74 -6.13
CA VAL A 145 4.93 -11.48 -5.01
C VAL A 145 3.90 -12.47 -5.56
N TYR A 146 4.07 -13.74 -5.21
CA TYR A 146 3.10 -14.77 -5.56
C TYR A 146 1.89 -14.70 -4.62
N PRO A 147 0.67 -14.48 -5.12
CA PRO A 147 -0.52 -14.28 -4.28
C PRO A 147 -1.15 -15.58 -3.75
N GLY A 148 -0.52 -16.74 -3.95
CA GLY A 148 -1.09 -18.06 -3.60
C GLY A 148 -2.12 -18.58 -4.61
N ASP A 149 -2.50 -17.80 -5.61
CA ASP A 149 -3.46 -18.14 -6.65
C ASP A 149 -2.90 -17.72 -8.02
N PHE A 150 -2.59 -18.70 -8.87
CA PHE A 150 -2.00 -18.46 -10.20
C PHE A 150 -2.92 -17.70 -11.15
N ASP A 151 -4.24 -17.75 -10.95
CA ASP A 151 -5.18 -17.05 -11.83
C ASP A 151 -5.19 -15.53 -11.56
N LYS A 152 -4.83 -15.12 -10.34
CA LYS A 152 -4.69 -13.71 -9.99
C LYS A 152 -3.44 -13.04 -10.56
N GLY A 153 -2.44 -13.82 -10.97
CA GLY A 153 -1.15 -13.32 -11.44
C GLY A 153 -0.23 -12.88 -10.30
N TYR A 154 1.01 -12.55 -10.65
CA TYR A 154 1.96 -12.02 -9.67
C TYR A 154 1.64 -10.55 -9.34
N MET A 155 1.59 -10.24 -8.06
CA MET A 155 1.57 -8.87 -7.57
C MET A 155 2.96 -8.25 -7.69
N VAL A 156 3.02 -6.93 -7.89
CA VAL A 156 4.26 -6.16 -7.87
C VAL A 156 4.26 -5.32 -6.59
N ARG A 157 5.35 -5.39 -5.84
CA ARG A 157 5.54 -4.62 -4.61
C ARG A 157 6.92 -3.97 -4.60
N SER A 158 7.07 -2.99 -3.74
CA SER A 158 8.33 -2.34 -3.42
C SER A 158 8.78 -2.76 -2.02
N ASN A 159 10.07 -2.76 -1.79
CA ASN A 159 10.66 -3.00 -0.47
C ASN A 159 10.75 -1.72 0.40
N PHE A 160 10.01 -0.68 0.01
CA PHE A 160 9.82 0.55 0.78
C PHE A 160 9.04 0.35 2.09
#